data_1807530506a852b89a8c833b040a7786
#
_entry.id   1807530506a852b89a8c833b040a7786
#
_cell.length_a   1.000
_cell.length_b   1.000
_cell.length_c   1.000
_cell.angle_alpha   90.00
_cell.angle_beta   90.00
_cell.angle_gamma   90.00
#
_symmetry.space_group_name_H-M   'P 1'
#
loop_
_entity.id
_entity.type
_entity.pdbx_description
1 polymer ?
#
loop_
_entity_poly.entity_id
_entity_poly.type
_entity_poly.pdbx_seq_one_letter_code
_entity_poly.pdbx_strand_id
1 'polypeptide(L)'
;MTGAKLGAVVMSALVILYIALLGQQGYLFFIQDNLVAKTMGVAILTLPVVGFWGIFRELRFGLAVEKLGTILESEKGWPSFEFSLRPSGRAVKAEALLEFDKYREAANADPENWRKWFALGLIYDACGDRKRTRMAMRKAIATSQR
;
A
#
# COMPACT_ATOMS: atom_id res chain seq x y z
N MET A 1 1.12 17.38 -19.66
CA MET A 1 1.93 16.38 -18.92
C MET A 1 3.17 16.96 -18.22
N THR A 2 3.68 18.13 -18.60
CA THR A 2 4.85 18.79 -17.99
C THR A 2 4.58 19.39 -16.62
N GLY A 3 3.39 19.95 -16.35
CA GLY A 3 3.07 20.59 -15.07
C GLY A 3 3.02 19.61 -13.88
N ALA A 4 2.48 18.41 -14.07
CA ALA A 4 2.43 17.39 -13.01
C ALA A 4 3.83 16.87 -12.63
N LYS A 5 4.73 16.72 -13.60
CA LYS A 5 6.13 16.34 -13.37
C LYS A 5 6.89 17.43 -12.64
N LEU A 6 6.70 18.68 -13.03
CA LEU A 6 7.30 19.84 -12.37
C LEU A 6 6.82 19.93 -10.91
N GLY A 7 5.52 19.79 -10.66
CA GLY A 7 4.96 19.76 -9.32
C GLY A 7 5.55 18.65 -8.45
N ALA A 8 5.68 17.44 -9.00
CA ALA A 8 6.30 16.32 -8.29
C ALA A 8 7.77 16.59 -7.93
N VAL A 9 8.55 17.16 -8.85
CA VAL A 9 9.96 17.51 -8.60
C VAL A 9 10.07 18.58 -7.52
N VAL A 10 9.26 19.65 -7.60
CA VAL A 10 9.26 20.72 -6.59
C VAL A 10 8.88 20.16 -5.21
N MET A 11 7.82 19.35 -5.12
CA MET A 11 7.43 18.73 -3.85
C MET A 11 8.50 17.79 -3.30
N SER A 12 9.16 17.01 -4.15
CA SER A 12 10.27 16.16 -3.73
C SER A 12 11.46 16.97 -3.21
N ALA A 13 11.80 18.06 -3.88
CA ALA A 13 12.87 18.97 -3.43
C ALA A 13 12.55 19.60 -2.08
N LEU A 14 11.31 20.04 -1.86
CA LEU A 14 10.86 20.59 -0.57
C LEU A 14 10.92 19.56 0.55
N VAL A 15 10.52 18.30 0.27
CA VAL A 15 10.60 17.21 1.26
C VAL A 15 12.06 16.91 1.62
N ILE A 16 12.96 16.85 0.63
CA ILE A 16 14.40 16.63 0.87
C ILE A 16 14.98 17.77 1.71
N LEU A 17 14.67 19.01 1.36
CA LEU A 17 15.10 20.18 2.13
C LEU A 17 14.59 20.11 3.57
N TYR A 18 13.32 19.78 3.77
CA TYR A 18 12.72 19.61 5.09
C TYR A 18 13.44 18.53 5.93
N ILE A 19 13.74 17.39 5.33
CA ILE A 19 14.47 16.29 5.99
C ILE A 19 15.89 16.74 6.36
N ALA A 20 16.56 17.49 5.49
CA ALA A 20 17.90 18.03 5.77
C ALA A 20 17.88 19.02 6.95
N LEU A 21 16.90 19.94 7.00
CA LEU A 21 16.73 20.87 8.10
C LEU A 21 16.39 20.17 9.42
N LEU A 22 15.51 19.15 9.39
CA LEU A 22 15.22 18.32 10.56
C LEU A 22 16.46 17.57 11.05
N GLY A 23 17.25 17.02 10.14
CA GLY A 23 18.52 16.35 10.47
C GLY A 23 19.49 17.30 11.16
N GLN A 24 19.64 18.51 10.62
CA GLN A 24 20.47 19.55 11.24
C GLN A 24 19.99 19.91 12.64
N GLN A 25 18.70 20.14 12.82
CA GLN A 25 18.12 20.45 14.12
C GLN A 25 18.30 19.32 15.12
N GLY A 26 18.02 18.08 14.71
CA GLY A 26 18.22 16.90 15.55
C GLY A 26 19.67 16.73 15.99
N TYR A 27 20.63 16.97 15.09
CA TYR A 27 22.05 16.94 15.41
C TYR A 27 22.43 18.04 16.41
N LEU A 28 21.97 19.30 16.22
CA LEU A 28 22.23 20.39 17.14
C LEU A 28 21.68 20.12 18.55
N PHE A 29 20.52 19.53 18.67
CA PHE A 29 19.99 19.10 19.96
C PHE A 29 20.80 17.96 20.59
N PHE A 30 21.31 17.04 19.79
CA PHE A 30 22.06 15.87 20.26
C PHE A 30 23.41 16.27 20.87
N ILE A 31 24.09 17.31 20.35
CA ILE A 31 25.40 17.75 20.85
C ILE A 31 25.31 18.67 22.10
N GLN A 32 24.11 19.10 22.53
CA GLN A 32 23.95 19.88 23.75
C GLN A 32 24.19 18.99 25.00
N ASP A 33 24.77 19.58 26.04
CA ASP A 33 25.06 18.87 27.28
C ASP A 33 23.84 18.63 28.20
N ASN A 34 22.67 19.01 27.75
CA ASN A 34 21.39 18.79 28.44
C ASN A 34 20.75 17.45 28.02
N LEU A 35 20.45 16.60 28.99
CA LEU A 35 19.82 15.29 28.74
C LEU A 35 18.46 15.43 28.02
N VAL A 36 17.66 16.44 28.36
CA VAL A 36 16.36 16.69 27.72
C VAL A 36 16.56 17.06 26.23
N ALA A 37 17.55 17.91 25.95
CA ALA A 37 17.88 18.27 24.56
C ALA A 37 18.35 17.04 23.77
N LYS A 38 19.19 16.18 24.34
CA LYS A 38 19.66 14.94 23.70
C LYS A 38 18.50 14.00 23.38
N THR A 39 17.57 13.79 24.30
CA THR A 39 16.38 12.96 24.03
C THR A 39 15.49 13.53 22.95
N MET A 40 15.31 14.86 22.90
CA MET A 40 14.59 15.53 21.83
C MET A 40 15.30 15.35 20.47
N GLY A 41 16.63 15.49 20.43
CA GLY A 41 17.42 15.24 19.22
C GLY A 41 17.24 13.84 18.67
N VAL A 42 17.31 12.82 19.54
CA VAL A 42 17.06 11.42 19.16
C VAL A 42 15.63 11.24 18.61
N ALA A 43 14.62 11.82 19.25
CA ALA A 43 13.23 11.73 18.78
C ALA A 43 13.06 12.35 17.39
N ILE A 44 13.63 13.55 17.16
CA ILE A 44 13.58 14.25 15.87
C ILE A 44 14.27 13.45 14.78
N LEU A 45 15.39 12.79 15.06
CA LEU A 45 16.11 11.98 14.09
C LEU A 45 15.42 10.64 13.82
N THR A 46 14.75 10.06 14.81
CA THR A 46 14.08 8.76 14.69
C THR A 46 12.81 8.84 13.83
N LEU A 47 12.02 9.91 13.96
CA LEU A 47 10.74 10.06 13.24
C LEU A 47 10.87 9.97 11.71
N PRO A 48 11.80 10.67 11.03
CA PRO A 48 11.99 10.51 9.58
C PRO A 48 12.41 9.11 9.17
N VAL A 49 13.22 8.42 9.99
CA VAL A 49 13.66 7.04 9.70
C VAL A 49 12.47 6.08 9.73
N VAL A 50 11.62 6.17 10.76
CA VAL A 50 10.40 5.35 10.89
C VAL A 50 9.43 5.67 9.74
N GLY A 51 9.27 6.95 9.40
CA GLY A 51 8.44 7.40 8.28
C GLY A 51 8.93 6.83 6.95
N PHE A 52 10.22 6.92 6.68
CA PHE A 52 10.83 6.37 5.47
C PHE A 52 10.66 4.85 5.38
N TRP A 53 10.90 4.15 6.49
CA TRP A 53 10.67 2.70 6.54
C TRP A 53 9.21 2.33 6.24
N GLY A 54 8.25 3.08 6.80
CA GLY A 54 6.82 2.87 6.55
C GLY A 54 6.46 3.06 5.08
N ILE A 55 6.92 4.16 4.46
CA ILE A 55 6.71 4.45 3.04
C ILE A 55 7.34 3.37 2.17
N PHE A 56 8.58 2.99 2.42
CA PHE A 56 9.28 1.95 1.66
C PHE A 56 8.53 0.61 1.70
N ARG A 57 8.05 0.22 2.88
CA ARG A 57 7.23 -1.00 3.05
C ARG A 57 5.93 -0.94 2.26
N GLU A 58 5.28 0.22 2.23
CA GLU A 58 4.03 0.42 1.51
C GLU A 58 4.24 0.39 -0.01
N LEU A 59 5.29 1.04 -0.50
CA LEU A 59 5.66 1.02 -1.92
C LEU A 59 5.97 -0.40 -2.40
N ARG A 60 6.75 -1.16 -1.63
CA ARG A 60 7.02 -2.57 -1.97
C ARG A 60 5.75 -3.41 -2.05
N PHE A 61 4.80 -3.18 -1.14
CA PHE A 61 3.51 -3.86 -1.18
C PHE A 61 2.72 -3.47 -2.44
N GLY A 62 2.63 -2.17 -2.76
CA GLY A 62 1.95 -1.68 -3.96
C GLY A 62 2.52 -2.28 -5.25
N LEU A 63 3.87 -2.24 -5.41
CA LEU A 63 4.55 -2.82 -6.57
C LEU A 63 4.35 -4.34 -6.69
N ALA A 64 4.30 -5.06 -5.56
CA ALA A 64 4.02 -6.49 -5.58
C ALA A 64 2.58 -6.79 -6.04
N VAL A 65 1.60 -6.03 -5.58
CA VAL A 65 0.19 -6.16 -6.01
C VAL A 65 0.06 -5.83 -7.49
N GLU A 66 0.67 -4.74 -7.95
CA GLU A 66 0.69 -4.33 -9.37
C GLU A 66 1.29 -5.42 -10.25
N LYS A 67 2.42 -6.01 -9.86
CA LYS A 67 3.05 -7.13 -10.58
C LYS A 67 2.09 -8.31 -10.73
N LEU A 68 1.39 -8.70 -9.68
CA LEU A 68 0.41 -9.79 -9.75
C LEU A 68 -0.77 -9.44 -10.65
N GLY A 69 -1.25 -8.20 -10.61
CA GLY A 69 -2.27 -7.69 -11.51
C GLY A 69 -1.85 -7.78 -12.98
N THR A 70 -0.63 -7.36 -13.31
CA THR A 70 -0.07 -7.45 -14.68
C THR A 70 0.05 -8.90 -15.16
N ILE A 71 0.42 -9.83 -14.28
CA ILE A 71 0.47 -11.26 -14.63
C ILE A 71 -0.94 -11.76 -14.96
N LEU A 72 -1.95 -11.47 -14.13
CA LEU A 72 -3.34 -11.84 -14.39
C LEU A 72 -3.87 -11.26 -15.70
N GLU A 73 -3.51 -10.02 -16.01
CA GLU A 73 -3.90 -9.36 -17.25
C GLU A 73 -3.28 -10.07 -18.47
N SER A 74 -1.99 -10.40 -18.40
CA SER A 74 -1.29 -11.12 -19.47
C SER A 74 -1.82 -12.53 -19.72
N GLU A 75 -2.26 -13.21 -18.67
CA GLU A 75 -2.88 -14.53 -18.73
C GLU A 75 -4.35 -14.49 -19.13
N LYS A 76 -4.95 -13.30 -19.30
CA LYS A 76 -6.42 -13.10 -19.44
C LYS A 76 -7.21 -13.75 -18.29
N GLY A 77 -6.56 -13.91 -17.14
CA GLY A 77 -7.10 -14.54 -15.93
C GLY A 77 -7.76 -13.55 -14.97
N TRP A 78 -8.07 -12.33 -15.42
CA TRP A 78 -8.71 -11.34 -14.57
C TRP A 78 -10.09 -11.84 -14.14
N PRO A 79 -10.41 -11.78 -12.84
CA PRO A 79 -11.69 -12.27 -12.36
C PRO A 79 -12.85 -11.47 -12.98
N SER A 80 -13.85 -12.17 -13.49
CA SER A 80 -15.08 -11.57 -14.01
C SER A 80 -16.02 -11.28 -12.85
N PHE A 81 -16.21 -10.01 -12.54
CA PHE A 81 -17.15 -9.58 -11.52
C PHE A 81 -18.48 -9.16 -12.15
N GLU A 82 -19.59 -9.63 -11.58
CA GLU A 82 -20.95 -9.32 -12.02
C GLU A 82 -21.56 -8.15 -11.25
N PHE A 83 -20.76 -7.14 -10.90
CA PHE A 83 -21.27 -5.94 -10.24
C PHE A 83 -21.04 -4.69 -11.06
N SER A 84 -21.97 -3.74 -10.96
CA SER A 84 -21.91 -2.45 -11.64
C SER A 84 -20.94 -1.49 -10.94
N LEU A 85 -20.36 -0.58 -11.73
CA LEU A 85 -19.53 0.49 -11.22
C LEU A 85 -20.33 1.78 -11.09
N ARG A 86 -20.12 2.51 -10.01
CA ARG A 86 -20.64 3.87 -9.84
C ARG A 86 -19.92 4.84 -10.79
N PRO A 87 -20.50 6.04 -11.07
CA PRO A 87 -19.79 7.06 -11.86
C PRO A 87 -18.41 7.44 -11.33
N SER A 88 -18.13 7.18 -10.04
CA SER A 88 -16.81 7.36 -9.42
C SER A 88 -15.81 6.23 -9.70
N GLY A 89 -16.18 5.22 -10.50
CA GLY A 89 -15.36 4.02 -10.77
C GLY A 89 -15.33 2.98 -9.63
N ARG A 90 -16.06 3.22 -8.53
CA ARG A 90 -16.14 2.27 -7.42
C ARG A 90 -17.29 1.30 -7.62
N ALA A 91 -17.09 0.05 -7.21
CA ALA A 91 -18.13 -0.97 -7.21
C ALA A 91 -19.37 -0.58 -6.37
N VAL A 92 -20.53 -1.06 -6.78
CA VAL A 92 -21.74 -1.01 -5.96
C VAL A 92 -21.61 -2.05 -4.86
N LYS A 93 -21.41 -1.60 -3.63
CA LYS A 93 -21.10 -2.44 -2.47
C LYS A 93 -22.14 -3.56 -2.24
N ALA A 94 -23.42 -3.29 -2.47
CA ALA A 94 -24.48 -4.27 -2.28
C ALA A 94 -24.34 -5.46 -3.25
N GLU A 95 -23.99 -5.19 -4.51
CA GLU A 95 -23.80 -6.20 -5.54
C GLU A 95 -22.51 -7.00 -5.28
N ALA A 96 -21.40 -6.32 -4.88
CA ALA A 96 -20.17 -6.98 -4.52
C ALA A 96 -20.32 -7.93 -3.31
N LEU A 97 -21.22 -7.64 -2.38
CA LEU A 97 -21.55 -8.51 -1.24
C LEU A 97 -22.23 -9.82 -1.67
N LEU A 98 -22.99 -9.81 -2.76
CA LEU A 98 -23.67 -11.02 -3.26
C LEU A 98 -22.65 -12.02 -3.83
N GLU A 99 -21.57 -11.53 -4.42
CA GLU A 99 -20.52 -12.41 -4.96
C GLU A 99 -19.46 -12.81 -3.93
N PHE A 100 -19.47 -12.20 -2.76
CA PHE A 100 -18.42 -12.35 -1.75
C PHE A 100 -18.19 -13.81 -1.35
N ASP A 101 -19.25 -14.57 -1.06
CA ASP A 101 -19.15 -15.96 -0.59
C ASP A 101 -18.50 -16.87 -1.63
N LYS A 102 -18.83 -16.71 -2.92
CA LYS A 102 -18.22 -17.42 -4.04
C LYS A 102 -16.69 -17.31 -4.05
N TYR A 103 -16.16 -16.09 -3.95
CA TYR A 103 -14.70 -15.85 -3.97
C TYR A 103 -14.01 -16.29 -2.68
N ARG A 104 -14.71 -16.17 -1.53
CA ARG A 104 -14.22 -16.64 -0.24
C ARG A 104 -14.08 -18.18 -0.22
N GLU A 105 -15.09 -18.88 -0.69
CA GLU A 105 -15.08 -20.35 -0.79
C GLU A 105 -14.02 -20.83 -1.77
N ALA A 106 -13.90 -20.20 -2.94
CA ALA A 106 -12.87 -20.52 -3.92
C ALA A 106 -11.45 -20.35 -3.37
N ALA A 107 -11.18 -19.30 -2.57
CA ALA A 107 -9.89 -19.09 -1.96
C ALA A 107 -9.59 -20.07 -0.81
N ASN A 108 -10.63 -20.51 -0.08
CA ASN A 108 -10.49 -21.49 0.99
C ASN A 108 -10.34 -22.93 0.44
N ALA A 109 -10.98 -23.24 -0.68
CA ALA A 109 -10.89 -24.55 -1.33
C ALA A 109 -9.48 -24.82 -1.92
N ASP A 110 -8.75 -23.77 -2.30
CA ASP A 110 -7.41 -23.89 -2.88
C ASP A 110 -6.49 -22.78 -2.31
N PRO A 111 -6.00 -22.97 -1.08
CA PRO A 111 -5.25 -21.96 -0.35
C PRO A 111 -3.86 -21.63 -0.95
N GLU A 112 -3.31 -22.50 -1.79
CA GLU A 112 -2.00 -22.34 -2.43
C GLU A 112 -2.10 -21.57 -3.76
N ASN A 113 -3.31 -21.31 -4.25
CA ASN A 113 -3.53 -20.56 -5.47
C ASN A 113 -3.63 -19.05 -5.21
N TRP A 114 -2.56 -18.33 -5.49
CA TRP A 114 -2.48 -16.89 -5.28
C TRP A 114 -3.55 -16.10 -6.06
N ARG A 115 -3.97 -16.59 -7.24
CA ARG A 115 -4.99 -15.91 -8.06
C ARG A 115 -6.34 -15.83 -7.35
N LYS A 116 -6.71 -16.86 -6.61
CA LYS A 116 -7.94 -16.90 -5.82
C LYS A 116 -7.90 -15.94 -4.64
N TRP A 117 -6.74 -15.82 -3.98
CA TRP A 117 -6.53 -14.82 -2.92
C TRP A 117 -6.52 -13.40 -3.45
N PHE A 118 -5.96 -13.19 -4.65
CA PHE A 118 -5.99 -11.90 -5.32
C PHE A 118 -7.43 -11.48 -5.66
N ALA A 119 -8.22 -12.38 -6.27
CA ALA A 119 -9.64 -12.15 -6.56
C ALA A 119 -10.45 -11.84 -5.30
N LEU A 120 -10.24 -12.59 -4.21
CA LEU A 120 -10.85 -12.32 -2.91
C LEU A 120 -10.44 -10.93 -2.35
N GLY A 121 -9.20 -10.52 -2.55
CA GLY A 121 -8.73 -9.20 -2.19
C GLY A 121 -9.47 -8.08 -2.93
N LEU A 122 -9.73 -8.26 -4.23
CA LEU A 122 -10.49 -7.30 -5.03
C LEU A 122 -11.96 -7.22 -4.58
N ILE A 123 -12.59 -8.33 -4.22
CA ILE A 123 -13.96 -8.34 -3.67
C ILE A 123 -14.01 -7.63 -2.30
N TYR A 124 -13.03 -7.85 -1.41
CA TYR A 124 -12.95 -7.10 -0.16
C TYR A 124 -12.82 -5.58 -0.39
N ASP A 125 -12.04 -5.17 -1.41
CA ASP A 125 -11.91 -3.76 -1.77
C ASP A 125 -13.24 -3.19 -2.31
N ALA A 126 -13.93 -3.93 -3.18
CA ALA A 126 -15.25 -3.59 -3.69
C ALA A 126 -16.28 -3.43 -2.55
N CYS A 127 -16.23 -4.27 -1.51
CA CYS A 127 -17.03 -4.16 -0.30
C CYS A 127 -16.58 -3.03 0.65
N GLY A 128 -15.40 -2.42 0.40
CA GLY A 128 -14.84 -1.34 1.22
C GLY A 128 -14.11 -1.80 2.48
N ASP A 129 -13.82 -3.09 2.62
CA ASP A 129 -13.05 -3.64 3.76
C ASP A 129 -11.53 -3.63 3.46
N ARG A 130 -10.93 -2.47 3.63
CA ARG A 130 -9.49 -2.27 3.39
C ARG A 130 -8.58 -3.16 4.22
N LYS A 131 -9.01 -3.54 5.44
CA LYS A 131 -8.21 -4.39 6.32
C LYS A 131 -8.09 -5.81 5.75
N ARG A 132 -9.22 -6.39 5.34
CA ARG A 132 -9.26 -7.73 4.76
C ARG A 132 -8.71 -7.75 3.34
N THR A 133 -8.90 -6.70 2.53
CA THR A 133 -8.23 -6.50 1.25
C THR A 133 -6.71 -6.69 1.40
N ARG A 134 -6.09 -5.94 2.31
CA ARG A 134 -4.64 -6.05 2.55
C ARG A 134 -4.20 -7.43 3.02
N MET A 135 -5.00 -8.08 3.85
CA MET A 135 -4.71 -9.44 4.31
C MET A 135 -4.72 -10.44 3.14
N ALA A 136 -5.75 -10.41 2.30
CA ALA A 136 -5.88 -11.28 1.14
C ALA A 136 -4.76 -11.03 0.10
N MET A 137 -4.44 -9.75 -0.19
CA MET A 137 -3.36 -9.38 -1.09
C MET A 137 -1.99 -9.83 -0.57
N ARG A 138 -1.71 -9.71 0.73
CA ARG A 138 -0.47 -10.23 1.32
C ARG A 138 -0.37 -11.75 1.19
N LYS A 139 -1.48 -12.45 1.36
CA LYS A 139 -1.51 -13.90 1.18
C LYS A 139 -1.28 -14.27 -0.29
N ALA A 140 -1.90 -13.56 -1.24
CA ALA A 140 -1.64 -13.73 -2.67
C ALA A 140 -0.15 -13.52 -3.01
N ILE A 141 0.49 -12.47 -2.48
CA ILE A 141 1.92 -12.23 -2.69
C ILE A 141 2.78 -13.35 -2.10
N ALA A 142 2.47 -13.81 -0.88
CA ALA A 142 3.24 -14.86 -0.22
C ALA A 142 3.14 -16.21 -0.95
N THR A 143 1.95 -16.56 -1.47
CA THR A 143 1.73 -17.81 -2.23
C THR A 143 2.28 -17.72 -3.66
N SER A 144 2.35 -16.55 -4.27
CA SER A 144 2.93 -16.38 -5.62
C SER A 144 4.46 -16.52 -5.67
N GLN A 145 5.12 -16.46 -4.52
CA GLN A 145 6.59 -16.56 -4.41
C GLN A 145 7.08 -17.99 -4.07
N ARG A 146 6.15 -18.92 -3.84
CA ARG A 146 6.43 -20.34 -3.63
C ARG A 146 6.42 -21.10 -4.95
#